data_2a4f55bd6bef1272a9a6c231daf1aa64
#
_entry.id   2a4f55bd6bef1272a9a6c231daf1aa64
#
_cell.length_a   1.000
_cell.length_b   1.000
_cell.length_c   1.000
_cell.angle_alpha   90.00
_cell.angle_beta   90.00
_cell.angle_gamma   90.00
#
_symmetry.space_group_name_H-M   'P 1'
#
loop_
_entity.id
_entity.type
_entity.pdbx_description
1 polymer ?
#
loop_
_entity_poly.entity_id
_entity_poly.type
_entity_poly.pdbx_seq_one_letter_code
_entity_poly.pdbx_strand_id
1 'polypeptide(L)'
;MGAVLSGGTTWNTGYGIISVLQIVLTAVLIFSLPKWKKQNTLSEETTSEKALSLKEILAIPGAKAIMVCFFCYCAVEQTTMLWASSYLNLAKGVDAKTAASFAGMFCIGITIGRGINGFIAMKLKDRQMIRMGQAIILTGIIIMILPFVQAVSLIGFSLIGLGCAPIYPCIIHSTPEHFGAERSQAIIGVQMASAYIGTCLMPPLFGLIANHISIRLLPLYLLILLVLMVYMHEMLERKVHYES
;
A
#
# COMPACT_ATOMS: atom_id res chain seq x y z
N MET A 1 -20.93 -0.58 3.61
CA MET A 1 -21.51 -1.04 4.89
C MET A 1 -22.16 0.09 5.69
N GLY A 2 -21.45 1.16 6.07
CA GLY A 2 -22.03 2.25 6.88
C GLY A 2 -23.32 2.85 6.29
N ALA A 3 -23.35 3.15 4.98
CA ALA A 3 -24.54 3.68 4.30
C ALA A 3 -25.73 2.70 4.27
N VAL A 4 -25.46 1.40 4.22
CA VAL A 4 -26.52 0.35 4.25
C VAL A 4 -27.12 0.27 5.64
N LEU A 5 -26.30 0.32 6.69
CA LEU A 5 -26.74 0.27 8.08
C LEU A 5 -27.47 1.56 8.50
N SER A 6 -27.06 2.73 8.00
CA SER A 6 -27.75 4.00 8.26
C SER A 6 -29.12 4.10 7.62
N GLY A 7 -29.40 3.30 6.57
CA GLY A 7 -30.70 3.17 5.93
C GLY A 7 -31.68 2.23 6.63
N GLY A 8 -31.38 1.76 7.85
CA GLY A 8 -32.27 0.88 8.64
C GLY A 8 -32.31 -0.58 8.16
N THR A 9 -31.40 -0.98 7.27
CA THR A 9 -31.31 -2.36 6.75
C THR A 9 -30.36 -3.20 7.62
N THR A 10 -30.53 -4.52 7.60
CA THR A 10 -29.69 -5.44 8.37
C THR A 10 -28.29 -5.59 7.74
N TRP A 11 -27.30 -5.96 8.54
CA TRP A 11 -25.92 -6.22 8.07
C TRP A 11 -25.87 -7.28 6.94
N ASN A 12 -26.79 -8.23 6.93
CA ASN A 12 -26.93 -9.25 5.87
C ASN A 12 -27.15 -8.64 4.47
N THR A 13 -27.90 -7.55 4.38
CA THR A 13 -28.17 -6.85 3.10
C THR A 13 -26.88 -6.32 2.48
N GLY A 14 -25.98 -5.76 3.31
CA GLY A 14 -24.69 -5.28 2.83
C GLY A 14 -23.79 -6.39 2.29
N TYR A 15 -23.73 -7.53 2.96
CA TYR A 15 -22.99 -8.69 2.45
C TYR A 15 -23.67 -9.30 1.23
N GLY A 16 -25.00 -9.30 1.16
CA GLY A 16 -25.76 -9.73 -0.02
C GLY A 16 -25.40 -8.94 -1.28
N ILE A 17 -25.31 -7.62 -1.19
CA ILE A 17 -24.89 -6.75 -2.30
C ILE A 17 -23.46 -7.10 -2.75
N ILE A 18 -22.54 -7.27 -1.82
CA ILE A 18 -21.15 -7.65 -2.13
C ILE A 18 -21.10 -9.02 -2.80
N SER A 19 -21.88 -10.00 -2.30
CA SER A 19 -21.94 -11.34 -2.87
C SER A 19 -22.47 -11.34 -4.31
N VAL A 20 -23.52 -10.58 -4.61
CA VAL A 20 -24.03 -10.44 -5.97
C VAL A 20 -22.98 -9.83 -6.90
N LEU A 21 -22.31 -8.77 -6.46
CA LEU A 21 -21.24 -8.13 -7.23
C LEU A 21 -20.10 -9.13 -7.53
N GLN A 22 -19.72 -9.94 -6.52
CA GLN A 22 -18.67 -10.94 -6.67
C GLN A 22 -19.06 -12.05 -7.66
N ILE A 23 -20.33 -12.51 -7.62
CA ILE A 23 -20.85 -13.50 -8.59
C ILE A 23 -20.80 -12.94 -10.01
N VAL A 24 -21.20 -11.68 -10.21
CA VAL A 24 -21.15 -11.02 -11.52
C VAL A 24 -19.72 -10.93 -12.03
N LEU A 25 -18.77 -10.49 -11.19
CA LEU A 25 -17.36 -10.43 -11.54
C LEU A 25 -16.78 -11.80 -11.89
N THR A 26 -17.14 -12.83 -11.12
CA THR A 26 -16.72 -14.21 -11.38
C THR A 26 -17.26 -14.71 -12.72
N ALA A 27 -18.53 -14.45 -13.02
CA ALA A 27 -19.14 -14.79 -14.31
C ALA A 27 -18.41 -14.11 -15.47
N VAL A 28 -18.12 -12.80 -15.37
CA VAL A 28 -17.36 -12.05 -16.39
C VAL A 28 -15.97 -12.66 -16.59
N LEU A 29 -15.27 -13.04 -15.52
CA LEU A 29 -13.95 -13.70 -15.59
C LEU A 29 -14.06 -15.04 -16.31
N ILE A 30 -15.05 -15.89 -15.98
CA ILE A 30 -15.26 -17.19 -16.63
C ILE A 30 -15.51 -17.00 -18.14
N PHE A 31 -16.38 -16.06 -18.51
CA PHE A 31 -16.65 -15.78 -19.94
C PHE A 31 -15.43 -15.20 -20.68
N SER A 32 -14.50 -14.55 -19.97
CA SER A 32 -13.28 -14.01 -20.57
C SER A 32 -12.15 -15.03 -20.70
N LEU A 33 -12.19 -16.16 -19.98
CA LEU A 33 -11.13 -17.20 -19.99
C LEU A 33 -10.67 -17.65 -21.40
N PRO A 34 -11.55 -17.82 -22.41
CA PRO A 34 -11.11 -18.22 -23.76
C PRO A 34 -10.17 -17.20 -24.42
N LYS A 35 -10.30 -15.90 -24.06
CA LYS A 35 -9.42 -14.84 -24.60
C LYS A 35 -8.02 -14.89 -24.00
N TRP A 36 -7.89 -15.36 -22.76
CA TRP A 36 -6.61 -15.46 -22.05
C TRP A 36 -5.78 -16.67 -22.48
N LYS A 37 -6.43 -17.76 -22.88
CA LYS A 37 -5.74 -18.96 -23.38
C LYS A 37 -4.90 -18.69 -24.63
N LYS A 38 -5.31 -17.78 -25.51
CA LYS A 38 -4.56 -17.40 -26.71
C LYS A 38 -3.23 -16.69 -26.41
N GLN A 39 -3.12 -16.05 -25.26
CA GLN A 39 -1.92 -15.31 -24.87
C GLN A 39 -0.86 -16.20 -24.22
N ASN A 40 -1.28 -17.27 -23.53
CA ASN A 40 -0.37 -18.23 -22.89
C ASN A 40 0.37 -19.13 -23.88
N THR A 41 -0.22 -19.46 -25.03
CA THR A 41 0.46 -20.27 -26.06
C THR A 41 1.65 -19.57 -26.73
N LEU A 42 1.73 -18.23 -26.65
CA LEU A 42 2.89 -17.46 -27.13
C LEU A 42 3.98 -17.30 -26.05
N SER A 43 3.64 -17.60 -24.78
CA SER A 43 4.57 -17.46 -23.64
C SER A 43 5.18 -18.80 -23.20
N GLU A 44 4.62 -19.94 -23.61
CA GLU A 44 5.11 -21.26 -23.24
C GLU A 44 6.34 -21.73 -24.04
N GLU A 45 6.69 -21.06 -25.15
CA GLU A 45 7.89 -21.38 -25.94
C GLU A 45 9.18 -20.72 -25.41
N THR A 46 9.09 -19.85 -24.41
CA THR A 46 10.26 -19.21 -23.79
C THR A 46 10.50 -19.73 -22.37
N THR A 47 11.39 -20.72 -22.29
CA THR A 47 12.19 -21.11 -21.12
C THR A 47 11.45 -21.70 -19.91
N SER A 48 11.59 -23.00 -19.77
CA SER A 48 11.66 -23.72 -18.49
C SER A 48 12.86 -23.16 -17.68
N GLU A 49 12.81 -21.90 -17.27
CA GLU A 49 13.81 -21.34 -16.38
C GLU A 49 13.64 -21.94 -14.99
N LYS A 50 14.75 -22.52 -14.51
CA LYS A 50 14.88 -23.06 -13.16
C LYS A 50 14.42 -22.00 -12.15
N ALA A 51 13.36 -22.29 -11.41
CA ALA A 51 12.84 -21.38 -10.40
C ALA A 51 13.98 -20.96 -9.45
N LEU A 52 14.27 -19.66 -9.40
CA LEU A 52 15.31 -19.11 -8.54
C LEU A 52 14.99 -19.41 -7.09
N SER A 53 15.94 -19.94 -6.35
CA SER A 53 15.79 -20.15 -4.91
C SER A 53 15.77 -18.82 -4.18
N LEU A 54 15.14 -18.79 -2.99
CA LEU A 54 15.08 -17.57 -2.16
C LEU A 54 16.47 -16.99 -1.86
N LYS A 55 17.49 -17.86 -1.69
CA LYS A 55 18.87 -17.44 -1.44
C LYS A 55 19.48 -16.73 -2.66
N GLU A 56 19.20 -17.24 -3.86
CA GLU A 56 19.67 -16.63 -5.11
C GLU A 56 18.99 -15.27 -5.34
N ILE A 57 17.69 -15.15 -5.08
CA ILE A 57 16.97 -13.86 -5.18
C ILE A 57 17.56 -12.85 -4.18
N LEU A 58 17.79 -13.25 -2.94
CA LEU A 58 18.36 -12.37 -1.92
C LEU A 58 19.83 -11.96 -2.19
N ALA A 59 20.53 -12.70 -3.04
CA ALA A 59 21.88 -12.37 -3.48
C ALA A 59 21.90 -11.33 -4.61
N ILE A 60 20.77 -11.12 -5.30
CA ILE A 60 20.67 -10.11 -6.38
C ILE A 60 20.84 -8.70 -5.78
N PRO A 61 21.76 -7.88 -6.33
CA PRO A 61 21.93 -6.51 -5.89
C PRO A 61 20.62 -5.72 -5.96
N GLY A 62 20.26 -5.01 -4.89
CA GLY A 62 19.02 -4.25 -4.83
C GLY A 62 17.76 -5.03 -4.40
N ALA A 63 17.71 -6.37 -4.53
CA ALA A 63 16.54 -7.16 -4.17
C ALA A 63 16.10 -6.97 -2.71
N LYS A 64 17.05 -6.99 -1.76
CA LYS A 64 16.76 -6.71 -0.35
C LYS A 64 16.19 -5.30 -0.13
N ALA A 65 16.70 -4.32 -0.86
CA ALA A 65 16.26 -2.94 -0.72
C ALA A 65 14.81 -2.76 -1.16
N ILE A 66 14.44 -3.32 -2.31
CA ILE A 66 13.06 -3.21 -2.81
C ILE A 66 12.08 -4.01 -1.94
N MET A 67 12.49 -5.16 -1.39
CA MET A 67 11.69 -5.95 -0.45
C MET A 67 11.39 -5.16 0.83
N VAL A 68 12.42 -4.56 1.46
CA VAL A 68 12.24 -3.76 2.67
C VAL A 68 11.47 -2.48 2.38
N CYS A 69 11.68 -1.86 1.23
CA CYS A 69 10.90 -0.70 0.79
C CYS A 69 9.40 -1.05 0.71
N PHE A 70 9.07 -2.17 0.08
CA PHE A 70 7.70 -2.62 -0.08
C PHE A 70 7.05 -3.08 1.22
N PHE A 71 7.83 -3.75 2.10
CA PHE A 71 7.44 -4.06 3.46
C PHE A 71 7.03 -2.80 4.23
N CYS A 72 7.89 -1.76 4.22
CA CYS A 72 7.62 -0.51 4.92
C CYS A 72 6.40 0.22 4.36
N TYR A 73 6.23 0.21 3.04
CA TYR A 73 5.04 0.78 2.40
C TYR A 73 3.75 0.12 2.92
N CYS A 74 3.67 -1.21 2.86
CA CYS A 74 2.50 -1.96 3.32
C CYS A 74 2.28 -1.80 4.83
N ALA A 75 3.36 -1.71 5.61
CA ALA A 75 3.31 -1.43 7.04
C ALA A 75 2.69 -0.06 7.34
N VAL A 76 3.08 1.00 6.62
CA VAL A 76 2.51 2.35 6.75
C VAL A 76 1.04 2.34 6.36
N GLU A 77 0.69 1.77 5.21
CA GLU A 77 -0.68 1.72 4.70
C GLU A 77 -1.61 1.02 5.68
N GLN A 78 -1.28 -0.21 6.08
CA GLN A 78 -2.15 -1.03 6.93
C GLN A 78 -2.23 -0.51 8.38
N THR A 79 -1.10 -0.06 8.93
CA THR A 79 -1.12 0.51 10.28
C THR A 79 -1.97 1.77 10.32
N THR A 80 -1.84 2.66 9.33
CA THR A 80 -2.67 3.86 9.24
C THR A 80 -4.15 3.50 9.12
N MET A 81 -4.50 2.58 8.21
CA MET A 81 -5.88 2.16 8.00
C MET A 81 -6.53 1.58 9.26
N LEU A 82 -5.81 0.72 9.99
CA LEU A 82 -6.36 0.05 11.16
C LEU A 82 -6.41 0.95 12.41
N TRP A 83 -5.44 1.83 12.60
CA TRP A 83 -5.31 2.61 13.82
C TRP A 83 -5.83 4.05 13.73
N ALA A 84 -6.24 4.52 12.52
CA ALA A 84 -6.73 5.90 12.32
C ALA A 84 -7.90 6.26 13.24
N SER A 85 -8.91 5.42 13.33
CA SER A 85 -10.09 5.64 14.16
C SER A 85 -9.73 5.68 15.65
N SER A 86 -8.94 4.70 16.12
CA SER A 86 -8.50 4.64 17.52
C SER A 86 -7.62 5.83 17.88
N TYR A 87 -6.73 6.26 17.00
CA TYR A 87 -5.90 7.43 17.22
C TYR A 87 -6.74 8.72 17.33
N LEU A 88 -7.69 8.91 16.43
CA LEU A 88 -8.58 10.09 16.47
C LEU A 88 -9.42 10.11 17.75
N ASN A 89 -9.95 8.96 18.17
CA ASN A 89 -10.75 8.87 19.38
C ASN A 89 -9.91 9.06 20.66
N LEU A 90 -8.87 8.24 20.84
CA LEU A 90 -8.12 8.17 22.10
C LEU A 90 -7.04 9.26 22.23
N ALA A 91 -6.41 9.69 21.14
CA ALA A 91 -5.35 10.70 21.17
C ALA A 91 -5.85 12.13 20.95
N LYS A 92 -6.88 12.31 20.11
CA LYS A 92 -7.41 13.62 19.71
C LYS A 92 -8.78 13.92 20.34
N GLY A 93 -9.40 12.98 21.08
CA GLY A 93 -10.68 13.18 21.75
C GLY A 93 -11.89 13.29 20.80
N VAL A 94 -11.77 12.81 19.58
CA VAL A 94 -12.88 12.80 18.61
C VAL A 94 -13.89 11.73 19.03
N ASP A 95 -15.20 12.06 18.97
CA ASP A 95 -16.25 11.09 19.21
C ASP A 95 -16.07 9.81 18.35
N ALA A 96 -16.34 8.63 18.93
CA ALA A 96 -16.07 7.34 18.29
C ALA A 96 -16.78 7.16 16.95
N LYS A 97 -18.04 7.61 16.83
CA LYS A 97 -18.81 7.56 15.58
C LYS A 97 -18.18 8.43 14.50
N THR A 98 -17.78 9.65 14.88
CA THR A 98 -17.11 10.60 14.01
C THR A 98 -15.71 10.10 13.63
N ALA A 99 -14.94 9.55 14.57
CA ALA A 99 -13.62 8.99 14.34
C ALA A 99 -13.66 7.81 13.35
N ALA A 100 -14.66 6.93 13.45
CA ALA A 100 -14.86 5.82 12.50
C ALA A 100 -15.20 6.32 11.09
N SER A 101 -16.03 7.37 10.98
CA SER A 101 -16.34 7.98 9.68
C SER A 101 -15.11 8.66 9.07
N PHE A 102 -14.29 9.27 9.88
CA PHE A 102 -13.08 9.98 9.47
C PHE A 102 -11.91 9.03 9.10
N ALA A 103 -11.84 7.85 9.69
CA ALA A 103 -10.91 6.83 9.24
C ALA A 103 -11.10 6.46 7.76
N GLY A 104 -12.33 6.60 7.24
CA GLY A 104 -12.63 6.46 5.82
C GLY A 104 -11.96 7.50 4.91
N MET A 105 -11.54 8.66 5.45
CA MET A 105 -10.85 9.69 4.66
C MET A 105 -9.50 9.20 4.11
N PHE A 106 -8.82 8.31 4.81
CA PHE A 106 -7.64 7.63 4.30
C PHE A 106 -7.95 6.83 3.01
N CYS A 107 -9.03 6.04 3.03
CA CYS A 107 -9.48 5.28 1.86
C CYS A 107 -9.89 6.19 0.70
N ILE A 108 -10.53 7.32 0.98
CA ILE A 108 -10.86 8.35 -0.01
C ILE A 108 -9.57 8.89 -0.64
N GLY A 109 -8.56 9.20 0.18
CA GLY A 109 -7.25 9.64 -0.29
C GLY A 109 -6.60 8.64 -1.25
N ILE A 110 -6.57 7.35 -0.90
CA ILE A 110 -6.06 6.29 -1.80
C ILE A 110 -6.87 6.23 -3.10
N THR A 111 -8.19 6.27 -3.02
CA THR A 111 -9.07 6.15 -4.21
C THR A 111 -8.87 7.31 -5.18
N ILE A 112 -8.86 8.54 -4.66
CA ILE A 112 -8.59 9.73 -5.46
C ILE A 112 -7.16 9.66 -6.04
N GLY A 113 -6.19 9.29 -5.21
CA GLY A 113 -4.80 9.14 -5.64
C GLY A 113 -4.63 8.13 -6.77
N ARG A 114 -5.28 6.97 -6.70
CA ARG A 114 -5.25 5.97 -7.78
C ARG A 114 -5.88 6.48 -9.08
N GLY A 115 -6.98 7.23 -8.99
CA GLY A 115 -7.60 7.88 -10.15
C GLY A 115 -6.67 8.90 -10.80
N ILE A 116 -6.02 9.74 -10.01
CA ILE A 116 -5.09 10.77 -10.51
C ILE A 116 -3.80 10.16 -11.05
N ASN A 117 -3.31 9.08 -10.43
CA ASN A 117 -2.05 8.42 -10.82
C ASN A 117 -2.05 7.92 -12.26
N GLY A 118 -3.21 7.46 -12.77
CA GLY A 118 -3.33 7.05 -14.16
C GLY A 118 -2.94 8.16 -15.15
N PHE A 119 -3.25 9.41 -14.82
CA PHE A 119 -2.89 10.58 -15.66
C PHE A 119 -1.45 11.04 -15.40
N ILE A 120 -0.99 11.01 -14.16
CA ILE A 120 0.36 11.44 -13.78
C ILE A 120 1.42 10.48 -14.32
N ALA A 121 1.14 9.17 -14.32
CA ALA A 121 2.04 8.13 -14.84
C ALA A 121 2.37 8.29 -16.33
N MET A 122 1.55 9.02 -17.08
CA MET A 122 1.85 9.38 -18.48
C MET A 122 2.97 10.43 -18.60
N LYS A 123 3.29 11.15 -17.53
CA LYS A 123 4.25 12.28 -17.55
C LYS A 123 5.46 12.08 -16.64
N LEU A 124 5.32 11.31 -15.57
CA LEU A 124 6.35 11.08 -14.57
C LEU A 124 6.83 9.63 -14.59
N LYS A 125 8.13 9.45 -14.36
CA LYS A 125 8.74 8.13 -14.17
C LYS A 125 8.35 7.55 -12.80
N ASP A 126 8.34 6.23 -12.67
CA ASP A 126 8.01 5.52 -11.42
C ASP A 126 8.80 6.04 -10.21
N ARG A 127 10.09 6.26 -10.36
CA ARG A 127 10.95 6.85 -9.34
C ARG A 127 10.45 8.21 -8.83
N GLN A 128 9.99 9.07 -9.73
CA GLN A 128 9.49 10.39 -9.36
C GLN A 128 8.14 10.28 -8.64
N MET A 129 7.30 9.36 -9.08
CA MET A 129 5.99 9.10 -8.46
C MET A 129 6.15 8.52 -7.05
N ILE A 130 7.10 7.60 -6.84
CA ILE A 130 7.40 7.05 -5.51
C ILE A 130 7.89 8.17 -4.57
N ARG A 131 8.84 9.00 -4.99
CA ARG A 131 9.33 10.13 -4.20
C ARG A 131 8.23 11.14 -3.88
N MET A 132 7.39 11.46 -4.85
CA MET A 132 6.22 12.32 -4.65
C MET A 132 5.27 11.73 -3.62
N GLY A 133 4.94 10.44 -3.73
CA GLY A 133 4.11 9.73 -2.76
C GLY A 133 4.71 9.78 -1.34
N GLN A 134 5.99 9.52 -1.20
CA GLN A 134 6.72 9.59 0.07
C GLN A 134 6.69 11.00 0.68
N ALA A 135 6.87 12.05 -0.14
CA ALA A 135 6.78 13.45 0.32
C ALA A 135 5.36 13.81 0.79
N ILE A 136 4.33 13.34 0.10
CA ILE A 136 2.93 13.56 0.48
C ILE A 136 2.62 12.83 1.81
N ILE A 137 3.11 11.58 1.98
CA ILE A 137 2.96 10.83 3.25
C ILE A 137 3.64 11.60 4.38
N LEU A 138 4.87 12.09 4.18
CA LEU A 138 5.60 12.89 5.17
C LEU A 138 4.79 14.11 5.60
N THR A 139 4.24 14.85 4.62
CA THR A 139 3.40 16.02 4.88
C THR A 139 2.17 15.64 5.71
N GLY A 140 1.51 14.52 5.37
CA GLY A 140 0.38 14.01 6.14
C GLY A 140 0.73 13.67 7.59
N ILE A 141 1.89 13.02 7.82
CA ILE A 141 2.39 12.68 9.16
C ILE A 141 2.71 13.95 9.95
N ILE A 142 3.35 14.94 9.34
CA ILE A 142 3.64 16.23 10.00
C ILE A 142 2.34 16.92 10.44
N ILE A 143 1.35 16.95 9.55
CA ILE A 143 0.03 17.53 9.87
C ILE A 143 -0.64 16.80 11.04
N MET A 144 -0.51 15.48 11.14
CA MET A 144 -1.05 14.71 12.27
C MET A 144 -0.40 15.06 13.62
N ILE A 145 0.87 15.41 13.63
CA ILE A 145 1.62 15.78 14.84
C ILE A 145 1.16 17.14 15.38
N LEU A 146 0.80 18.06 14.50
CA LEU A 146 0.45 19.42 14.88
C LEU A 146 -0.78 19.47 15.81
N PRO A 147 -0.77 20.29 16.85
CA PRO A 147 -1.84 20.38 17.85
C PRO A 147 -3.05 21.21 17.37
N PHE A 148 -3.34 21.19 16.08
CA PHE A 148 -4.45 21.91 15.50
C PHE A 148 -5.80 21.20 15.69
N VAL A 149 -6.88 21.91 15.33
CA VAL A 149 -8.26 21.45 15.39
C VAL A 149 -8.41 20.06 14.75
N GLN A 150 -9.31 19.25 15.28
CA GLN A 150 -9.62 17.88 14.83
C GLN A 150 -9.70 17.72 13.29
N ALA A 151 -10.28 18.72 12.60
CA ALA A 151 -10.40 18.75 11.14
C ALA A 151 -9.04 18.67 10.41
N VAL A 152 -7.97 19.22 10.98
CA VAL A 152 -6.63 19.21 10.37
C VAL A 152 -6.02 17.82 10.39
N SER A 153 -6.29 17.03 11.43
CA SER A 153 -5.84 15.61 11.48
C SER A 153 -6.47 14.76 10.37
N LEU A 154 -7.69 15.11 9.92
CA LEU A 154 -8.36 14.44 8.81
C LEU A 154 -7.65 14.66 7.48
N ILE A 155 -7.20 15.88 7.24
CA ILE A 155 -6.40 16.22 6.06
C ILE A 155 -5.10 15.39 6.09
N GLY A 156 -4.48 15.23 7.26
CA GLY A 156 -3.30 14.40 7.43
C GLY A 156 -3.52 12.95 6.99
N PHE A 157 -4.61 12.30 7.44
CA PHE A 157 -4.94 10.92 7.02
C PHE A 157 -5.26 10.83 5.52
N SER A 158 -5.99 11.78 4.96
CA SER A 158 -6.28 11.83 3.52
C SER A 158 -5.00 11.97 2.69
N LEU A 159 -4.06 12.81 3.13
CA LEU A 159 -2.76 12.97 2.47
C LEU A 159 -1.91 11.71 2.57
N ILE A 160 -1.89 11.01 3.71
CA ILE A 160 -1.18 9.73 3.80
C ILE A 160 -1.76 8.73 2.79
N GLY A 161 -3.10 8.63 2.69
CA GLY A 161 -3.75 7.77 1.70
C GLY A 161 -3.41 8.18 0.26
N LEU A 162 -3.46 9.47 -0.06
CA LEU A 162 -3.10 10.02 -1.36
C LEU A 162 -1.65 9.68 -1.73
N GLY A 163 -0.72 9.83 -0.79
CA GLY A 163 0.69 9.51 -0.98
C GLY A 163 0.98 8.02 -1.11
N CYS A 164 0.19 7.15 -0.46
CA CYS A 164 0.29 5.70 -0.61
C CYS A 164 -0.12 5.24 -2.02
N ALA A 165 -1.03 5.95 -2.68
CA ALA A 165 -1.65 5.53 -3.92
C ALA A 165 -0.68 5.20 -5.08
N PRO A 166 0.37 6.00 -5.39
CA PRO A 166 1.31 5.72 -6.47
C PRO A 166 2.35 4.66 -6.12
N ILE A 167 2.70 4.47 -4.84
CA ILE A 167 3.90 3.73 -4.45
C ILE A 167 3.81 2.26 -4.84
N TYR A 168 2.70 1.59 -4.52
CA TYR A 168 2.50 0.17 -4.82
C TYR A 168 2.63 -0.15 -6.32
N PRO A 169 1.83 0.50 -7.21
CA PRO A 169 1.91 0.17 -8.63
C PRO A 169 3.27 0.53 -9.23
N CYS A 170 3.89 1.63 -8.81
CA CYS A 170 5.20 2.03 -9.33
C CYS A 170 6.33 1.09 -8.89
N ILE A 171 6.32 0.55 -7.66
CA ILE A 171 7.31 -0.45 -7.23
C ILE A 171 7.21 -1.72 -8.09
N ILE A 172 5.98 -2.21 -8.34
CA ILE A 172 5.78 -3.41 -9.15
C ILE A 172 6.15 -3.16 -10.61
N HIS A 173 5.74 -2.00 -11.16
CA HIS A 173 5.99 -1.63 -12.55
C HIS A 173 7.50 -1.42 -12.83
N SER A 174 8.25 -0.85 -11.90
CA SER A 174 9.70 -0.65 -12.04
C SER A 174 10.54 -1.91 -11.83
N THR A 175 9.98 -3.00 -11.31
CA THR A 175 10.75 -4.22 -11.01
C THR A 175 11.41 -4.84 -12.25
N PRO A 176 10.74 -4.99 -13.43
CA PRO A 176 11.37 -5.47 -14.64
C PRO A 176 12.49 -4.55 -15.17
N GLU A 177 12.35 -3.25 -14.98
CA GLU A 177 13.37 -2.26 -15.38
C GLU A 177 14.64 -2.39 -14.52
N HIS A 178 14.48 -2.65 -13.21
CA HIS A 178 15.60 -2.77 -12.27
C HIS A 178 16.32 -4.11 -12.32
N PHE A 179 15.62 -5.22 -12.59
CA PHE A 179 16.15 -6.58 -12.41
C PHE A 179 16.11 -7.44 -13.68
N GLY A 180 15.58 -6.89 -14.78
CA GLY A 180 15.34 -7.62 -16.02
C GLY A 180 14.03 -8.41 -16.02
N ALA A 181 13.45 -8.58 -17.21
CA ALA A 181 12.14 -9.23 -17.38
C ALA A 181 12.15 -10.69 -16.89
N GLU A 182 13.24 -11.41 -17.12
CA GLU A 182 13.41 -12.84 -16.77
C GLU A 182 13.34 -13.11 -15.26
N ARG A 183 13.89 -12.19 -14.43
CA ARG A 183 13.94 -12.32 -12.98
C ARG A 183 12.79 -11.63 -12.27
N SER A 184 12.07 -10.76 -12.96
CA SER A 184 11.06 -9.86 -12.38
C SER A 184 9.95 -10.64 -11.68
N GLN A 185 9.46 -11.73 -12.26
CA GLN A 185 8.37 -12.52 -11.70
C GLN A 185 8.75 -13.15 -10.35
N ALA A 186 9.95 -13.69 -10.23
CA ALA A 186 10.45 -14.26 -8.98
C ALA A 186 10.65 -13.19 -7.91
N ILE A 187 11.19 -12.03 -8.29
CA ILE A 187 11.40 -10.89 -7.38
C ILE A 187 10.06 -10.31 -6.92
N ILE A 188 9.08 -10.13 -7.81
CA ILE A 188 7.72 -9.69 -7.45
C ILE A 188 7.09 -10.67 -6.44
N GLY A 189 7.25 -11.98 -6.63
CA GLY A 189 6.75 -12.97 -5.67
C GLY A 189 7.31 -12.77 -4.27
N VAL A 190 8.61 -12.53 -4.13
CA VAL A 190 9.27 -12.29 -2.83
C VAL A 190 8.94 -10.91 -2.28
N GLN A 191 8.78 -9.90 -3.12
CA GLN A 191 8.27 -8.58 -2.72
C GLN A 191 6.88 -8.70 -2.09
N MET A 192 5.97 -9.45 -2.72
CA MET A 192 4.62 -9.70 -2.19
C MET A 192 4.67 -10.42 -0.85
N ALA A 193 5.51 -11.44 -0.70
CA ALA A 193 5.69 -12.11 0.58
C ALA A 193 6.16 -11.15 1.68
N SER A 194 7.14 -10.29 1.37
CA SER A 194 7.62 -9.24 2.27
C SER A 194 6.53 -8.23 2.64
N ALA A 195 5.72 -7.81 1.66
CA ALA A 195 4.58 -6.92 1.86
C ALA A 195 3.55 -7.52 2.83
N TYR A 196 3.20 -8.79 2.66
CA TYR A 196 2.27 -9.47 3.56
C TYR A 196 2.81 -9.58 4.98
N ILE A 197 4.11 -9.81 5.17
CA ILE A 197 4.75 -9.78 6.49
C ILE A 197 4.57 -8.38 7.12
N GLY A 198 4.82 -7.31 6.36
CA GLY A 198 4.59 -5.94 6.81
C GLY A 198 3.14 -5.66 7.20
N THR A 199 2.22 -6.08 6.35
CA THR A 199 0.76 -5.95 6.58
C THR A 199 0.29 -6.67 7.83
N CYS A 200 0.77 -7.90 8.06
CA CYS A 200 0.30 -8.73 9.18
C CYS A 200 1.01 -8.40 10.50
N LEU A 201 2.29 -8.05 10.46
CA LEU A 201 3.12 -7.91 11.66
C LEU A 201 3.11 -6.50 12.24
N MET A 202 3.17 -5.46 11.39
CA MET A 202 3.39 -4.09 11.85
C MET A 202 2.21 -3.46 12.58
N PRO A 203 0.93 -3.64 12.18
CA PRO A 203 -0.19 -3.12 12.94
C PRO A 203 -0.34 -3.73 14.35
N PRO A 204 -0.20 -5.06 14.57
CA PRO A 204 -0.15 -5.63 15.91
C PRO A 204 1.04 -5.15 16.76
N LEU A 205 2.23 -4.98 16.18
CA LEU A 205 3.38 -4.41 16.89
C LEU A 205 3.09 -2.99 17.37
N PHE A 206 2.47 -2.16 16.52
CA PHE A 206 2.01 -0.85 16.98
C PHE A 206 0.94 -0.99 18.09
N GLY A 207 0.08 -2.00 18.03
CA GLY A 207 -0.90 -2.32 19.08
C GLY A 207 -0.26 -2.55 20.45
N LEU A 208 0.87 -3.25 20.50
CA LEU A 208 1.64 -3.42 21.73
C LEU A 208 2.17 -2.08 22.24
N ILE A 209 2.70 -1.23 21.36
CA ILE A 209 3.17 0.12 21.71
C ILE A 209 2.00 0.98 22.22
N ALA A 210 0.87 0.96 21.53
CA ALA A 210 -0.32 1.73 21.88
C ALA A 210 -0.87 1.36 23.27
N ASN A 211 -0.88 0.05 23.58
CA ASN A 211 -1.43 -0.45 24.85
C ASN A 211 -0.46 -0.26 26.04
N HIS A 212 0.84 -0.41 25.86
CA HIS A 212 1.83 -0.37 26.94
C HIS A 212 2.44 1.00 27.14
N ILE A 213 2.47 1.86 26.12
CA ILE A 213 3.12 3.17 26.15
C ILE A 213 2.10 4.27 25.85
N SER A 214 1.76 4.47 24.56
CA SER A 214 0.77 5.46 24.16
C SER A 214 0.39 5.35 22.68
N ILE A 215 -0.89 5.47 22.39
CA ILE A 215 -1.40 5.57 21.01
C ILE A 215 -0.93 6.86 20.30
N ARG A 216 -0.54 7.90 21.07
CA ARG A 216 -0.02 9.17 20.52
C ARG A 216 1.27 8.99 19.73
N LEU A 217 1.94 7.85 19.88
CA LEU A 217 3.17 7.50 19.14
C LEU A 217 2.91 7.06 17.69
N LEU A 218 1.65 6.96 17.24
CA LEU A 218 1.34 6.56 15.86
C LEU A 218 2.08 7.39 14.82
N PRO A 219 2.10 8.73 14.84
CA PRO A 219 2.83 9.50 13.84
C PRO A 219 4.34 9.21 13.83
N LEU A 220 4.94 9.04 15.02
CA LEU A 220 6.37 8.71 15.13
C LEU A 220 6.66 7.32 14.56
N TYR A 221 5.81 6.35 14.84
CA TYR A 221 5.91 5.00 14.30
C TYR A 221 5.85 5.00 12.76
N LEU A 222 4.87 5.71 12.19
CA LEU A 222 4.74 5.86 10.74
C LEU A 222 5.95 6.60 10.14
N LEU A 223 6.48 7.61 10.85
CA LEU A 223 7.66 8.35 10.40
C LEU A 223 8.90 7.46 10.32
N ILE A 224 9.13 6.58 11.31
CA ILE A 224 10.25 5.62 11.29
C ILE A 224 10.15 4.69 10.08
N LEU A 225 8.96 4.14 9.82
CA LEU A 225 8.72 3.28 8.66
C LEU A 225 8.91 4.04 7.34
N LEU A 226 8.46 5.29 7.26
CA LEU A 226 8.64 6.14 6.09
C LEU A 226 10.12 6.45 5.84
N VAL A 227 10.87 6.82 6.86
CA VAL A 227 12.31 7.09 6.74
C VAL A 227 13.05 5.85 6.24
N LEU A 228 12.74 4.67 6.79
CA LEU A 228 13.32 3.42 6.33
C LEU A 228 12.93 3.12 4.87
N MET A 229 11.68 3.36 4.48
CA MET A 229 11.22 3.20 3.11
C MET A 229 11.97 4.12 2.14
N VAL A 230 12.13 5.41 2.49
CA VAL A 230 12.88 6.39 1.69
C VAL A 230 14.34 5.95 1.55
N TYR A 231 14.99 5.58 2.65
CA TYR A 231 16.37 5.13 2.64
C TYR A 231 16.58 3.91 1.73
N MET A 232 15.70 2.92 1.83
CA MET A 232 15.78 1.71 1.02
C MET A 232 15.50 1.98 -0.46
N HIS A 233 14.56 2.87 -0.77
CA HIS A 233 14.30 3.29 -2.14
C HIS A 233 15.51 4.01 -2.75
N GLU A 234 16.11 4.97 -2.06
CA GLU A 234 17.30 5.68 -2.55
C GLU A 234 18.52 4.75 -2.66
N MET A 235 18.65 3.77 -1.77
CA MET A 235 19.72 2.75 -1.86
C MET A 235 19.54 1.85 -3.09
N LEU A 236 18.31 1.48 -3.43
CA LEU A 236 17.99 0.72 -4.64
C LEU A 236 18.40 1.50 -5.89
N GLU A 237 17.95 2.75 -6.00
CA GLU A 237 18.22 3.62 -7.12
C GLU A 237 19.74 3.85 -7.37
N ARG A 238 20.50 4.01 -6.31
CA ARG A 238 21.97 4.13 -6.41
C ARG A 238 22.63 2.87 -6.95
N LYS A 239 22.16 1.68 -6.54
CA LYS A 239 22.75 0.42 -6.98
C LYS A 239 22.45 0.12 -8.45
N VAL A 240 21.24 0.39 -8.90
CA VAL A 240 20.85 0.17 -10.30
C VAL A 240 21.57 1.13 -11.25
N HIS A 241 21.76 2.39 -10.85
CA HIS A 241 22.52 3.39 -11.66
C HIS A 241 24.02 3.10 -11.75
N TYR A 242 24.57 2.25 -10.89
CA TYR A 242 26.02 1.93 -10.91
C TYR A 242 26.33 0.74 -11.83
N GLU A 243 25.32 -0.03 -12.23
CA GLU A 243 25.45 -1.23 -13.10
C GLU A 243 25.00 -0.97 -14.55
N SER A 244 24.41 0.20 -14.86
CA SER A 244 24.04 0.66 -16.20
C SER A 244 25.12 1.57 -16.77
#